data_497aeb284ee26d89e70aaa3412d943de
#
_entry.id   497aeb284ee26d89e70aaa3412d943de
#
_cell.length_a   1.000
_cell.length_b   1.000
_cell.length_c   1.000
_cell.angle_alpha   90.00
_cell.angle_beta   90.00
_cell.angle_gamma   90.00
#
_symmetry.space_group_name_H-M   'P 1'
#
loop_
_entity.id
_entity.type
_entity.pdbx_description
1 polymer ?
#
loop_
_entity_poly.entity_id
_entity_poly.type
_entity_poly.pdbx_seq_one_letter_code
_entity_poly.pdbx_strand_id
1 'polypeptide(L)'
;TGTLFATEQTGVKPDLITMAKSLAGGFPISGLVGKAEIIDAPAAGGLGGTYAGSPLALAAVLAVLDVIEEEKLCERSQQLGDKLRARLEGLKDKIPQIRMVRGLGGMIAVEFMKPGTDEPDPEFTKRAQTHALENGLILLTCGMYYNVMRFLFPVTIEDEIFEESL
;
A
#
# COMPACT_ATOMS: atom_id res chain seq x y z
N THR A 1 -0.54 3.44 -4.35
CA THR A 1 -1.01 4.68 -3.68
C THR A 1 -1.68 5.67 -4.63
N GLY A 2 -1.77 5.40 -5.93
CA GLY A 2 -2.41 6.27 -6.91
C GLY A 2 -1.48 7.28 -7.59
N THR A 3 -0.21 7.31 -7.20
CA THR A 3 0.88 8.04 -7.85
C THR A 3 2.13 7.17 -7.83
N LEU A 4 3.12 7.46 -8.65
CA LEU A 4 4.36 6.68 -8.67
C LEU A 4 5.04 6.72 -7.29
N PHE A 5 5.13 7.91 -6.69
CA PHE A 5 5.57 8.09 -5.31
C PHE A 5 4.46 8.70 -4.47
N ALA A 6 4.16 8.10 -3.32
CA ALA A 6 3.14 8.62 -2.40
C ALA A 6 3.43 10.05 -1.93
N THR A 7 4.68 10.47 -1.89
CA THR A 7 5.11 11.83 -1.54
C THR A 7 4.58 12.90 -2.48
N GLU A 8 4.28 12.57 -3.74
CA GLU A 8 3.68 13.48 -4.71
C GLU A 8 2.32 14.04 -4.23
N GLN A 9 1.60 13.26 -3.42
CA GLN A 9 0.28 13.65 -2.88
C GLN A 9 0.38 14.53 -1.64
N THR A 10 1.57 14.72 -1.07
CA THR A 10 1.77 15.46 0.18
C THR A 10 2.26 16.89 -0.03
N GLY A 11 2.68 17.24 -1.24
CA GLY A 11 3.36 18.50 -1.55
C GLY A 11 4.78 18.61 -0.98
N VAL A 12 5.27 17.58 -0.29
CA VAL A 12 6.65 17.52 0.22
C VAL A 12 7.61 17.19 -0.93
N LYS A 13 8.72 17.91 -1.00
CA LYS A 13 9.84 17.61 -1.90
C LYS A 13 10.96 16.99 -1.08
N PRO A 14 11.06 15.64 -1.03
CA PRO A 14 12.08 14.97 -0.26
C PRO A 14 13.46 15.17 -0.88
N ASP A 15 14.49 15.17 -0.05
CA ASP A 15 15.89 15.20 -0.52
C ASP A 15 16.34 13.82 -1.01
N LEU A 16 15.81 12.76 -0.39
CA LEU A 16 16.07 11.35 -0.71
C LEU A 16 14.76 10.54 -0.66
N ILE A 17 14.61 9.61 -1.59
CA ILE A 17 13.51 8.62 -1.63
C ILE A 17 14.13 7.22 -1.66
N THR A 18 13.76 6.39 -0.70
CA THR A 18 14.10 4.95 -0.71
C THR A 18 12.98 4.13 -1.34
N MET A 19 13.35 3.16 -2.16
CA MET A 19 12.43 2.28 -2.88
C MET A 19 12.82 0.82 -2.69
N ALA A 20 11.84 -0.06 -2.60
CA ALA A 20 12.07 -1.50 -2.48
C ALA A 20 10.78 -2.30 -2.80
N LYS A 21 10.71 -3.55 -2.31
CA LYS A 21 9.55 -4.46 -2.39
C LYS A 21 9.09 -4.71 -3.82
N SER A 22 7.94 -4.17 -4.23
CA SER A 22 7.38 -4.40 -5.58
C SER A 22 8.16 -3.72 -6.72
N LEU A 23 9.24 -3.01 -6.42
CA LEU A 23 10.04 -2.28 -7.42
C LEU A 23 10.45 -3.16 -8.61
N ALA A 24 10.75 -4.44 -8.38
CA ALA A 24 11.14 -5.39 -9.42
C ALA A 24 10.20 -6.60 -9.50
N GLY A 25 8.92 -6.44 -9.16
CA GLY A 25 7.90 -7.49 -9.34
C GLY A 25 8.19 -8.83 -8.64
N GLY A 26 9.05 -8.85 -7.61
CA GLY A 26 9.42 -10.05 -6.86
C GLY A 26 10.92 -10.32 -6.80
N PHE A 27 11.74 -9.71 -7.65
CA PHE A 27 13.20 -9.78 -7.52
C PHE A 27 13.68 -8.90 -6.36
N PRO A 28 14.63 -9.39 -5.53
CA PRO A 28 15.18 -8.60 -4.42
C PRO A 28 16.03 -7.44 -4.96
N ILE A 29 15.53 -6.23 -4.79
CA ILE A 29 16.23 -4.99 -5.10
C ILE A 29 15.71 -3.85 -4.24
N SER A 30 16.57 -2.93 -3.92
CA SER A 30 16.22 -1.62 -3.37
C SER A 30 16.95 -0.54 -4.15
N GLY A 31 16.37 0.65 -4.17
CA GLY A 31 16.93 1.83 -4.80
C GLY A 31 16.87 3.03 -3.88
N LEU A 32 17.73 3.99 -4.18
CA LEU A 32 17.75 5.30 -3.57
C LEU A 32 17.85 6.33 -4.70
N VAL A 33 16.95 7.29 -4.71
CA VAL A 33 17.01 8.46 -5.60
C VAL A 33 16.99 9.73 -4.77
N GLY A 34 17.59 10.79 -5.27
CA GLY A 34 17.60 12.05 -4.55
C GLY A 34 18.47 13.10 -5.20
N LYS A 35 18.73 14.17 -4.45
CA LYS A 35 19.58 15.27 -4.92
C LYS A 35 20.99 14.80 -5.16
N ALA A 36 21.57 15.16 -6.31
CA ALA A 36 22.93 14.78 -6.72
C ALA A 36 23.98 15.14 -5.65
N GLU A 37 23.88 16.33 -5.07
CA GLU A 37 24.78 16.80 -4.01
C GLU A 37 24.85 15.90 -2.77
N ILE A 38 23.80 15.11 -2.52
CA ILE A 38 23.72 14.15 -1.41
C ILE A 38 24.17 12.78 -1.91
N ILE A 39 23.66 12.32 -3.05
CA ILE A 39 23.94 10.99 -3.60
C ILE A 39 25.44 10.87 -3.98
N ASP A 40 26.05 11.94 -4.49
CA ASP A 40 27.45 11.94 -4.94
C ASP A 40 28.46 12.30 -3.82
N ALA A 41 27.99 12.62 -2.60
CA ALA A 41 28.86 12.96 -1.47
C ALA A 41 29.75 11.81 -0.96
N PRO A 42 29.33 10.52 -0.99
CA PRO A 42 30.20 9.41 -0.59
C PRO A 42 31.43 9.30 -1.49
N ALA A 43 32.59 9.04 -0.88
CA ALA A 43 33.81 8.76 -1.63
C ALA A 43 33.66 7.52 -2.53
N ALA A 44 34.46 7.45 -3.59
CA ALA A 44 34.51 6.30 -4.49
C ALA A 44 34.73 5.00 -3.67
N GLY A 45 33.86 4.01 -3.87
CA GLY A 45 33.86 2.76 -3.10
C GLY A 45 33.25 2.85 -1.69
N GLY A 46 32.72 4.01 -1.28
CA GLY A 46 32.08 4.21 0.02
C GLY A 46 30.69 3.58 0.14
N LEU A 47 30.04 3.30 -0.98
CA LEU A 47 28.77 2.61 -1.06
C LEU A 47 28.87 1.39 -1.95
N GLY A 48 28.17 0.32 -1.59
CA GLY A 48 28.12 -0.87 -2.43
C GLY A 48 27.59 -2.10 -1.69
N GLY A 49 27.45 -3.15 -2.45
CA GLY A 49 27.08 -4.49 -1.98
C GLY A 49 27.30 -5.48 -3.10
N THR A 50 27.62 -6.73 -2.77
CA THR A 50 27.96 -7.77 -3.76
C THR A 50 26.83 -8.08 -4.74
N TYR A 51 25.58 -7.79 -4.38
CA TYR A 51 24.40 -7.95 -5.22
C TYR A 51 23.86 -6.62 -5.78
N ALA A 52 24.54 -5.51 -5.52
CA ALA A 52 24.13 -4.21 -6.04
C ALA A 52 24.16 -4.21 -7.58
N GLY A 53 23.12 -3.69 -8.20
CA GLY A 53 23.03 -3.58 -9.66
C GLY A 53 22.87 -4.93 -10.37
N SER A 54 22.26 -5.94 -9.75
CA SER A 54 21.95 -7.21 -10.40
C SER A 54 21.23 -6.99 -11.73
N PRO A 55 21.79 -7.43 -12.89
CA PRO A 55 21.18 -7.19 -14.19
C PRO A 55 19.75 -7.75 -14.33
N LEU A 56 19.48 -8.90 -13.72
CA LEU A 56 18.15 -9.51 -13.73
C LEU A 56 17.14 -8.65 -12.99
N ALA A 57 17.50 -8.18 -11.80
CA ALA A 57 16.64 -7.32 -11.01
C ALA A 57 16.41 -5.96 -11.70
N LEU A 58 17.44 -5.37 -12.31
CA LEU A 58 17.30 -4.12 -13.06
C LEU A 58 16.41 -4.27 -14.29
N ALA A 59 16.55 -5.37 -15.05
CA ALA A 59 15.65 -5.66 -16.16
C ALA A 59 14.19 -5.78 -15.70
N ALA A 60 13.97 -6.46 -14.56
CA ALA A 60 12.64 -6.57 -13.96
C ALA A 60 12.10 -5.21 -13.49
N VAL A 61 12.93 -4.31 -12.92
CA VAL A 61 12.51 -2.94 -12.56
C VAL A 61 12.00 -2.19 -13.79
N LEU A 62 12.75 -2.22 -14.89
CA LEU A 62 12.35 -1.53 -16.12
C LEU A 62 11.00 -2.05 -16.62
N ALA A 63 10.83 -3.37 -16.70
CA ALA A 63 9.56 -3.97 -17.11
C ALA A 63 8.39 -3.61 -16.17
N VAL A 64 8.61 -3.53 -14.86
CA VAL A 64 7.59 -3.10 -13.91
C VAL A 64 7.19 -1.64 -14.13
N LEU A 65 8.15 -0.75 -14.39
CA LEU A 65 7.87 0.66 -14.66
C LEU A 65 7.09 0.83 -15.97
N ASP A 66 7.47 0.09 -17.03
CA ASP A 66 6.75 0.08 -18.29
C ASP A 66 5.28 -0.36 -18.10
N VAL A 67 5.05 -1.46 -17.38
CA VAL A 67 3.69 -1.95 -17.08
C VAL A 67 2.87 -0.93 -16.25
N ILE A 68 3.48 -0.27 -15.26
CA ILE A 68 2.79 0.77 -14.48
C ILE A 68 2.29 1.89 -15.38
N GLU A 69 3.09 2.31 -16.36
CA GLU A 69 2.74 3.38 -17.29
C GLU A 69 1.74 2.90 -18.35
N GLU A 70 2.02 1.80 -19.03
CA GLU A 70 1.19 1.26 -20.13
C GLU A 70 -0.21 0.88 -19.67
N GLU A 71 -0.34 0.22 -18.51
CA GLU A 71 -1.61 -0.20 -17.93
C GLU A 71 -2.26 0.86 -17.03
N LYS A 72 -1.65 2.05 -16.90
CA LYS A 72 -2.13 3.16 -16.07
C LYS A 72 -2.47 2.72 -14.64
N LEU A 73 -1.55 1.95 -14.03
CA LEU A 73 -1.80 1.33 -12.73
C LEU A 73 -1.94 2.35 -11.59
N CYS A 74 -1.40 3.55 -11.72
CA CYS A 74 -1.63 4.63 -10.75
C CYS A 74 -3.10 5.06 -10.73
N GLU A 75 -3.69 5.32 -11.89
CA GLU A 75 -5.11 5.67 -12.04
C GLU A 75 -6.01 4.51 -11.63
N ARG A 76 -5.64 3.29 -12.00
CA ARG A 76 -6.35 2.07 -11.58
C ARG A 76 -6.37 1.94 -10.07
N SER A 77 -5.23 2.15 -9.41
CA SER A 77 -5.12 2.14 -7.94
C SER A 77 -6.06 3.15 -7.29
N GLN A 78 -6.15 4.36 -7.86
CA GLN A 78 -7.05 5.39 -7.36
C GLN A 78 -8.51 4.96 -7.49
N GLN A 79 -8.91 4.47 -8.66
CA GLN A 79 -10.29 4.03 -8.92
C GLN A 79 -10.74 2.92 -7.97
N LEU A 80 -9.92 1.89 -7.78
CA LEU A 80 -10.21 0.78 -6.86
C LEU A 80 -10.26 1.25 -5.40
N GLY A 81 -9.33 2.14 -5.03
CA GLY A 81 -9.29 2.72 -3.69
C GLY A 81 -10.51 3.58 -3.38
N ASP A 82 -10.99 4.38 -4.34
CA ASP A 82 -12.18 5.20 -4.17
C ASP A 82 -13.44 4.36 -4.01
N LYS A 83 -13.58 3.28 -4.81
CA LYS A 83 -14.69 2.31 -4.67
C LYS A 83 -14.69 1.67 -3.28
N LEU A 84 -13.56 1.13 -2.84
CA LEU A 84 -13.43 0.51 -1.52
C LEU A 84 -13.71 1.50 -0.40
N ARG A 85 -13.14 2.70 -0.48
CA ARG A 85 -13.38 3.77 0.49
C ARG A 85 -14.87 4.10 0.59
N ALA A 86 -15.53 4.33 -0.53
CA ALA A 86 -16.97 4.65 -0.56
C ALA A 86 -17.79 3.53 0.09
N ARG A 87 -17.46 2.25 -0.19
CA ARG A 87 -18.12 1.10 0.41
C ARG A 87 -17.95 1.08 1.93
N LEU A 88 -16.74 1.25 2.42
CA LEU A 88 -16.41 1.23 3.84
C LEU A 88 -17.02 2.43 4.60
N GLU A 89 -16.98 3.61 4.02
CA GLU A 89 -17.63 4.80 4.59
C GLU A 89 -19.16 4.60 4.71
N GLY A 90 -19.79 3.98 3.71
CA GLY A 90 -21.20 3.65 3.73
C GLY A 90 -21.61 2.61 4.78
N LEU A 91 -20.64 1.92 5.40
CA LEU A 91 -20.90 0.96 6.48
C LEU A 91 -20.87 1.61 7.88
N LYS A 92 -20.39 2.85 8.03
CA LYS A 92 -20.22 3.49 9.35
C LYS A 92 -21.51 3.56 10.16
N ASP A 93 -22.63 3.83 9.51
CA ASP A 93 -23.95 3.89 10.19
C ASP A 93 -24.45 2.54 10.67
N LYS A 94 -23.97 1.44 10.04
CA LYS A 94 -24.38 0.06 10.37
C LYS A 94 -23.41 -0.62 11.32
N ILE A 95 -22.15 -0.19 11.31
CA ILE A 95 -21.06 -0.78 12.10
C ILE A 95 -20.42 0.33 12.94
N PRO A 96 -20.95 0.57 14.15
CA PRO A 96 -20.52 1.67 15.01
C PRO A 96 -19.05 1.55 15.49
N GLN A 97 -18.43 0.40 15.30
CA GLN A 97 -17.00 0.20 15.54
C GLN A 97 -16.10 0.92 14.54
N ILE A 98 -16.59 1.21 13.31
CA ILE A 98 -15.79 1.91 12.30
C ILE A 98 -15.58 3.36 12.72
N ARG A 99 -14.40 3.67 13.22
CA ARG A 99 -14.01 5.02 13.62
C ARG A 99 -13.53 5.84 12.42
N MET A 100 -12.62 5.27 11.63
CA MET A 100 -11.97 5.98 10.55
C MET A 100 -11.68 5.04 9.38
N VAL A 101 -11.90 5.55 8.16
CA VAL A 101 -11.41 4.96 6.91
C VAL A 101 -10.36 5.90 6.34
N ARG A 102 -9.14 5.41 6.10
CA ARG A 102 -8.02 6.22 5.64
C ARG A 102 -7.13 5.46 4.67
N GLY A 103 -6.34 6.17 3.91
CA GLY A 103 -5.39 5.59 2.96
C GLY A 103 -5.22 6.41 1.70
N LEU A 104 -4.40 5.91 0.78
CA LEU A 104 -4.12 6.51 -0.53
C LEU A 104 -4.25 5.45 -1.62
N GLY A 105 -4.96 5.76 -2.69
CA GLY A 105 -5.22 4.81 -3.77
C GLY A 105 -5.75 3.49 -3.23
N GLY A 106 -5.25 2.36 -3.71
CA GLY A 106 -5.64 1.02 -3.27
C GLY A 106 -5.16 0.61 -1.88
N MET A 107 -4.35 1.41 -1.21
CA MET A 107 -3.88 1.13 0.15
C MET A 107 -4.81 1.77 1.18
N ILE A 108 -5.86 1.07 1.57
CA ILE A 108 -6.92 1.54 2.47
C ILE A 108 -6.84 0.83 3.82
N ALA A 109 -7.14 1.54 4.87
CA ALA A 109 -7.22 1.00 6.23
C ALA A 109 -8.50 1.46 6.92
N VAL A 110 -9.08 0.56 7.73
CA VAL A 110 -10.21 0.83 8.62
C VAL A 110 -9.75 0.67 10.06
N GLU A 111 -10.01 1.67 10.87
CA GLU A 111 -9.71 1.66 12.29
C GLU A 111 -10.99 1.41 13.09
N PHE A 112 -10.93 0.43 13.98
CA PHE A 112 -12.05 0.03 14.81
C PHE A 112 -11.83 0.43 16.28
N MET A 113 -12.86 1.03 16.85
CA MET A 113 -12.93 1.41 18.26
C MET A 113 -14.18 0.81 18.91
N LYS A 114 -14.16 0.65 20.22
CA LYS A 114 -15.38 0.30 20.96
C LYS A 114 -16.42 1.42 20.79
N PRO A 115 -17.67 1.10 20.47
CA PRO A 115 -18.70 2.10 20.20
C PRO A 115 -18.83 3.16 21.30
N GLY A 116 -18.82 4.44 20.90
CA GLY A 116 -18.96 5.57 21.82
C GLY A 116 -17.74 5.88 22.69
N THR A 117 -16.60 5.25 22.44
CA THR A 117 -15.36 5.45 23.19
C THR A 117 -14.18 5.73 22.27
N ASP A 118 -13.02 6.10 22.84
CA ASP A 118 -11.73 6.14 22.14
C ASP A 118 -10.84 4.93 22.47
N GLU A 119 -11.45 3.83 22.95
CA GLU A 119 -10.74 2.58 23.19
C GLU A 119 -10.63 1.74 21.92
N PRO A 120 -9.43 1.28 21.53
CA PRO A 120 -9.23 0.34 20.43
C PRO A 120 -10.04 -0.95 20.63
N ASP A 121 -10.57 -1.50 19.52
CA ASP A 121 -11.31 -2.77 19.54
C ASP A 121 -10.61 -3.88 18.75
N PRO A 122 -9.51 -4.47 19.27
CA PRO A 122 -8.82 -5.57 18.61
C PRO A 122 -9.64 -6.84 18.54
N GLU A 123 -10.59 -7.05 19.47
CA GLU A 123 -11.45 -8.23 19.45
C GLU A 123 -12.43 -8.19 18.29
N PHE A 124 -13.06 -7.04 18.04
CA PHE A 124 -13.90 -6.85 16.85
C PHE A 124 -13.09 -7.03 15.58
N THR A 125 -11.90 -6.41 15.52
CA THR A 125 -10.99 -6.50 14.36
C THR A 125 -10.63 -7.96 14.06
N LYS A 126 -10.32 -8.74 15.10
CA LYS A 126 -10.00 -10.16 14.96
C LYS A 126 -11.20 -10.99 14.48
N ARG A 127 -12.40 -10.74 15.02
CA ARG A 127 -13.62 -11.42 14.54
C ARG A 127 -13.91 -11.10 13.09
N ALA A 128 -13.79 -9.81 12.68
CA ALA A 128 -13.98 -9.40 11.30
C ALA A 128 -12.96 -10.06 10.35
N GLN A 129 -11.69 -10.13 10.75
CA GLN A 129 -10.66 -10.86 10.00
C GLN A 129 -10.98 -12.34 9.85
N THR A 130 -11.38 -13.00 10.94
CA THR A 130 -11.72 -14.43 10.92
C THR A 130 -12.91 -14.68 10.02
N HIS A 131 -13.95 -13.86 10.12
CA HIS A 131 -15.14 -13.98 9.27
C HIS A 131 -14.81 -13.76 7.79
N ALA A 132 -13.97 -12.79 7.46
CA ALA A 132 -13.49 -12.57 6.09
C ALA A 132 -12.78 -13.84 5.56
N LEU A 133 -11.88 -14.42 6.37
CA LEU A 133 -11.15 -15.64 5.99
C LEU A 133 -12.08 -16.83 5.76
N GLU A 134 -13.08 -17.03 6.61
CA GLU A 134 -14.10 -18.08 6.47
C GLU A 134 -14.92 -17.94 5.18
N ASN A 135 -15.02 -16.71 4.65
CA ASN A 135 -15.68 -16.40 3.38
C ASN A 135 -14.70 -16.25 2.20
N GLY A 136 -13.46 -16.71 2.34
CA GLY A 136 -12.49 -16.74 1.26
C GLY A 136 -11.68 -15.45 1.06
N LEU A 137 -11.86 -14.43 1.93
CA LEU A 137 -11.16 -13.15 1.83
C LEU A 137 -10.04 -13.04 2.88
N ILE A 138 -8.80 -12.96 2.41
CA ILE A 138 -7.61 -12.81 3.27
C ILE A 138 -7.35 -11.33 3.53
N LEU A 139 -7.52 -10.90 4.78
CA LEU A 139 -7.23 -9.53 5.23
C LEU A 139 -6.16 -9.51 6.32
N LEU A 140 -5.42 -8.41 6.38
CA LEU A 140 -4.36 -8.22 7.37
C LEU A 140 -4.80 -7.22 8.45
N THR A 141 -4.55 -7.59 9.71
CA THR A 141 -4.65 -6.66 10.84
C THR A 141 -3.31 -5.97 11.08
N CYS A 142 -3.35 -4.73 11.55
CA CYS A 142 -2.17 -3.92 11.84
C CYS A 142 -2.47 -2.86 12.91
N GLY A 143 -1.56 -1.92 13.07
CA GLY A 143 -1.64 -0.86 14.07
C GLY A 143 -1.10 -1.31 15.43
N MET A 144 -0.77 -0.34 16.27
CA MET A 144 -0.14 -0.58 17.57
C MET A 144 -1.05 -1.40 18.51
N TYR A 145 -2.35 -1.23 18.37
CA TYR A 145 -3.36 -1.89 19.21
C TYR A 145 -4.10 -3.03 18.48
N TYR A 146 -3.63 -3.46 17.29
CA TYR A 146 -4.26 -4.50 16.47
C TYR A 146 -5.73 -4.23 16.13
N ASN A 147 -6.13 -2.97 16.11
CA ASN A 147 -7.48 -2.49 15.86
C ASN A 147 -7.68 -1.91 14.47
N VAL A 148 -6.72 -2.15 13.57
CA VAL A 148 -6.77 -1.66 12.19
C VAL A 148 -6.78 -2.84 11.23
N MET A 149 -7.70 -2.83 10.27
CA MET A 149 -7.71 -3.75 9.14
C MET A 149 -7.20 -3.03 7.91
N ARG A 150 -6.19 -3.60 7.24
CA ARG A 150 -5.58 -3.02 6.05
C ARG A 150 -5.93 -3.83 4.83
N PHE A 151 -6.42 -3.13 3.82
CA PHE A 151 -6.67 -3.65 2.49
C PHE A 151 -5.46 -3.31 1.61
N LEU A 152 -4.91 -4.31 0.95
CA LEU A 152 -3.77 -4.18 0.04
C LEU A 152 -3.84 -5.32 -0.98
N PHE A 153 -4.69 -5.14 -1.96
CA PHE A 153 -4.93 -6.07 -3.06
C PHE A 153 -3.99 -5.79 -4.23
N PRO A 154 -3.76 -6.75 -5.14
CA PRO A 154 -3.07 -6.49 -6.39
C PRO A 154 -3.82 -5.43 -7.21
N VAL A 155 -3.12 -4.40 -7.70
CA VAL A 155 -3.76 -3.34 -8.50
C VAL A 155 -4.30 -3.89 -9.82
N THR A 156 -3.73 -5.01 -10.28
CA THR A 156 -4.16 -5.76 -11.47
C THR A 156 -5.30 -6.75 -11.20
N ILE A 157 -5.93 -6.70 -10.03
CA ILE A 157 -7.09 -7.55 -9.71
C ILE A 157 -8.22 -7.35 -10.73
N GLU A 158 -8.84 -8.45 -11.15
CA GLU A 158 -10.01 -8.42 -12.03
C GLU A 158 -11.20 -7.73 -11.35
N ASP A 159 -11.98 -6.97 -12.12
CA ASP A 159 -13.12 -6.21 -11.57
C ASP A 159 -14.14 -7.11 -10.88
N GLU A 160 -14.43 -8.28 -11.47
CA GLU A 160 -15.39 -9.24 -10.90
C GLU A 160 -14.94 -9.75 -9.52
N ILE A 161 -13.64 -10.11 -9.39
CA ILE A 161 -13.07 -10.58 -8.12
C ILE A 161 -13.06 -9.45 -7.08
N PHE A 162 -12.74 -8.23 -7.53
CA PHE A 162 -12.76 -7.06 -6.65
C PHE A 162 -14.18 -6.77 -6.14
N GLU A 163 -15.18 -6.77 -7.01
CA GLU A 163 -16.59 -6.54 -6.62
C GLU A 163 -17.12 -7.66 -5.70
N GLU A 164 -16.74 -8.92 -5.94
CA GLU A 164 -17.09 -10.04 -5.06
C GLU A 164 -16.52 -9.85 -3.64
N SER A 165 -15.35 -9.21 -3.54
CA SER A 165 -14.67 -8.99 -2.24
C SER A 165 -15.22 -7.82 -1.43
N LEU A 166 -16.12 -6.99 -2.01
CA LEU A 166 -16.71 -5.79 -1.39
C LEU A 166 -18.04 -6.09 -0.66
#